data_23f5799882028bb1ba3b01b9540b3bbe
#
_entry.id   23f5799882028bb1ba3b01b9540b3bbe
#
_cell.length_a   1.000
_cell.length_b   1.000
_cell.length_c   1.000
_cell.angle_alpha   90.00
_cell.angle_beta   90.00
_cell.angle_gamma   90.00
#
_symmetry.space_group_name_H-M   'P 1'
#
loop_
_entity.id
_entity.type
_entity.pdbx_description
1 polymer ?
#
loop_
_entity_poly.entity_id
_entity_poly.type
_entity_poly.pdbx_seq_one_letter_code
_entity_poly.pdbx_strand_id
1 'polypeptide(L)'
;MSEQLKAAFTKFPYCLATYVCLIGAGWLLAFGWKPVKKDFPIYDSPIAESIAHETAQKLGGRAWAVGNTGSMKPLLQGGEYVVTVDRFDEIEVGQILVYHASYNKNPIIHRAALKDKHGWLMSGDSSRLSESWSRVTIDNYLGTAVVGYRKPLENGK
;
A
#
# COMPACT_ATOMS: atom_id res chain seq x y z
N MET A 1 -29.04 -49.45 -8.79
CA MET A 1 -27.90 -48.52 -8.76
C MET A 1 -26.72 -49.35 -8.24
N SER A 2 -25.76 -49.67 -9.11
CA SER A 2 -24.70 -50.63 -8.83
C SER A 2 -23.69 -50.13 -7.79
N GLU A 3 -23.17 -51.03 -6.97
CA GLU A 3 -22.16 -50.76 -5.92
C GLU A 3 -20.91 -50.00 -6.46
N GLN A 4 -20.63 -50.13 -7.75
CA GLN A 4 -19.53 -49.41 -8.41
C GLN A 4 -19.75 -47.92 -8.52
N LEU A 5 -21.01 -47.43 -8.52
CA LEU A 5 -21.30 -45.98 -8.54
C LEU A 5 -21.10 -45.34 -7.17
N LYS A 6 -21.28 -46.09 -6.08
CA LYS A 6 -21.06 -45.62 -4.72
C LYS A 6 -19.58 -45.42 -4.39
N ALA A 7 -18.71 -46.28 -4.93
CA ALA A 7 -17.25 -46.19 -4.72
C ALA A 7 -16.58 -45.01 -5.44
N ALA A 8 -17.21 -44.49 -6.51
CA ALA A 8 -16.69 -43.33 -7.22
C ALA A 8 -16.96 -41.99 -6.47
N PHE A 9 -18.02 -41.91 -5.67
CA PHE A 9 -18.35 -40.71 -4.92
C PHE A 9 -17.59 -40.51 -3.61
N THR A 10 -16.98 -41.60 -3.06
CA THR A 10 -16.22 -41.51 -1.80
C THR A 10 -14.76 -41.07 -1.98
N LYS A 11 -14.26 -40.99 -3.21
CA LYS A 11 -12.87 -40.57 -3.49
C LYS A 11 -12.71 -39.11 -3.91
N PHE A 12 -13.79 -38.31 -3.97
CA PHE A 12 -13.74 -36.91 -4.47
C PHE A 12 -14.33 -35.81 -3.59
N PRO A 13 -14.21 -35.83 -2.24
CA PRO A 13 -14.64 -34.67 -1.47
C PRO A 13 -13.58 -33.54 -1.45
N TYR A 14 -12.31 -33.84 -1.73
CA TYR A 14 -11.23 -32.83 -1.60
C TYR A 14 -10.96 -32.03 -2.88
N CYS A 15 -11.28 -32.60 -4.07
CA CYS A 15 -11.09 -31.88 -5.33
C CYS A 15 -12.10 -30.74 -5.56
N LEU A 16 -13.36 -30.91 -5.13
CA LEU A 16 -14.37 -29.87 -5.35
C LEU A 16 -14.14 -28.65 -4.44
N ALA A 17 -13.75 -28.87 -3.19
CA ALA A 17 -13.47 -27.78 -2.25
C ALA A 17 -12.23 -26.99 -2.66
N THR A 18 -11.17 -27.66 -3.13
CA THR A 18 -9.97 -26.97 -3.65
C THR A 18 -10.24 -26.25 -4.96
N TYR A 19 -11.09 -26.77 -5.84
CA TYR A 19 -11.44 -26.10 -7.11
C TYR A 19 -12.32 -24.87 -6.86
N VAL A 20 -13.28 -24.93 -5.94
CA VAL A 20 -14.09 -23.76 -5.54
C VAL A 20 -13.25 -22.70 -4.87
N CYS A 21 -12.27 -23.06 -4.04
CA CYS A 21 -11.32 -22.08 -3.45
C CYS A 21 -10.41 -21.44 -4.50
N LEU A 22 -9.95 -22.18 -5.51
CA LEU A 22 -9.12 -21.64 -6.59
C LEU A 22 -9.92 -20.74 -7.54
N ILE A 23 -11.17 -21.09 -7.85
CA ILE A 23 -12.06 -20.26 -8.66
C ILE A 23 -12.44 -19.00 -7.86
N GLY A 24 -12.76 -19.13 -6.57
CA GLY A 24 -13.08 -17.98 -5.71
C GLY A 24 -11.91 -17.01 -5.57
N ALA A 25 -10.70 -17.50 -5.39
CA ALA A 25 -9.49 -16.68 -5.34
C ALA A 25 -9.17 -16.02 -6.70
N GLY A 26 -9.37 -16.74 -7.80
CA GLY A 26 -9.21 -16.22 -9.17
C GLY A 26 -10.22 -15.12 -9.50
N TRP A 27 -11.47 -15.25 -9.05
CA TRP A 27 -12.51 -14.23 -9.24
C TRP A 27 -12.25 -12.98 -8.40
N LEU A 28 -11.77 -13.11 -7.16
CA LEU A 28 -11.36 -11.97 -6.33
C LEU A 28 -10.20 -11.18 -6.96
N LEU A 29 -9.26 -11.85 -7.63
CA LEU A 29 -8.18 -11.19 -8.35
C LEU A 29 -8.64 -10.57 -9.68
N ALA A 30 -9.63 -11.15 -10.35
CA ALA A 30 -10.18 -10.65 -11.61
C ALA A 30 -11.12 -9.44 -11.42
N PHE A 31 -11.81 -9.32 -10.28
CA PHE A 31 -12.70 -8.20 -9.98
C PHE A 31 -12.00 -6.99 -9.34
N GLY A 32 -10.65 -6.92 -9.41
CA GLY A 32 -9.91 -5.72 -9.03
C GLY A 32 -10.19 -5.30 -7.61
N TRP A 33 -9.86 -6.15 -6.63
CA TRP A 33 -9.88 -5.78 -5.22
C TRP A 33 -9.09 -4.49 -5.01
N LYS A 34 -9.81 -3.38 -4.85
CA LYS A 34 -9.19 -2.12 -4.47
C LYS A 34 -9.02 -2.15 -2.96
N PRO A 35 -7.81 -2.06 -2.45
CA PRO A 35 -7.61 -1.95 -1.01
C PRO A 35 -8.38 -0.76 -0.47
N VAL A 36 -8.94 -0.91 0.73
CA VAL A 36 -9.56 0.20 1.45
C VAL A 36 -8.51 1.29 1.56
N LYS A 37 -8.82 2.50 1.05
CA LYS A 37 -7.90 3.62 1.13
C LYS A 37 -8.01 4.24 2.52
N LYS A 38 -6.89 4.33 3.22
CA LYS A 38 -6.72 5.09 4.44
C LYS A 38 -5.83 6.28 4.12
N ASP A 39 -6.46 7.35 3.64
CA ASP A 39 -5.77 8.57 3.28
C ASP A 39 -5.48 9.40 4.54
N PHE A 40 -4.42 10.18 4.48
CA PHE A 40 -4.07 11.16 5.51
C PHE A 40 -4.39 12.58 5.02
N PRO A 41 -4.59 13.56 5.93
CA PRO A 41 -4.87 14.94 5.53
C PRO A 41 -3.65 15.58 4.85
N ILE A 42 -3.91 16.35 3.79
CA ILE A 42 -2.91 17.18 3.11
C ILE A 42 -3.33 18.63 3.22
N TYR A 43 -2.44 19.48 3.72
CA TYR A 43 -2.68 20.90 3.96
C TYR A 43 -1.89 21.76 2.99
N ASP A 44 -2.53 22.79 2.45
CA ASP A 44 -1.84 23.80 1.65
C ASP A 44 -1.09 24.77 2.54
N SER A 45 0.18 25.02 2.25
CA SER A 45 1.02 25.98 2.97
C SER A 45 2.11 26.54 2.08
N PRO A 46 2.32 27.88 2.05
CA PRO A 46 3.44 28.47 1.32
C PRO A 46 4.81 28.03 1.85
N ILE A 47 4.88 27.60 3.10
CA ILE A 47 6.08 27.08 3.78
C ILE A 47 5.97 25.58 4.05
N ALA A 48 5.41 24.81 3.10
CA ALA A 48 5.10 23.39 3.24
C ALA A 48 6.29 22.55 3.76
N GLU A 49 7.49 22.81 3.27
CA GLU A 49 8.71 22.12 3.69
C GLU A 49 9.02 22.35 5.18
N SER A 50 9.08 23.62 5.59
CA SER A 50 9.43 23.98 6.98
C SER A 50 8.41 23.42 7.96
N ILE A 51 7.11 23.53 7.63
CA ILE A 51 6.03 23.01 8.48
C ILE A 51 6.06 21.49 8.56
N ALA A 52 6.40 20.79 7.49
CA ALA A 52 6.54 19.35 7.48
C ALA A 52 7.68 18.89 8.41
N HIS A 53 8.84 19.56 8.34
CA HIS A 53 9.97 19.27 9.22
C HIS A 53 9.66 19.55 10.69
N GLU A 54 9.02 20.69 10.99
CA GLU A 54 8.60 21.03 12.36
C GLU A 54 7.59 20.00 12.91
N THR A 55 6.61 19.62 12.08
CA THR A 55 5.61 18.61 12.46
C THR A 55 6.26 17.25 12.69
N ALA A 56 7.18 16.84 11.83
CA ALA A 56 7.92 15.60 11.98
C ALA A 56 8.70 15.59 13.30
N GLN A 57 9.37 16.68 13.64
CA GLN A 57 10.10 16.80 14.91
C GLN A 57 9.16 16.67 16.13
N LYS A 58 8.01 17.35 16.09
CA LYS A 58 7.00 17.27 17.18
C LYS A 58 6.41 15.87 17.36
N LEU A 59 6.27 15.13 16.27
CA LEU A 59 5.72 13.76 16.29
C LEU A 59 6.78 12.67 16.48
N GLY A 60 8.06 13.02 16.60
CA GLY A 60 9.15 12.03 16.65
C GLY A 60 9.32 11.24 15.36
N GLY A 61 8.92 11.83 14.23
CA GLY A 61 8.91 11.19 12.92
C GLY A 61 9.90 11.81 11.93
N ARG A 62 9.61 11.66 10.64
CA ARG A 62 10.44 12.20 9.53
C ARG A 62 9.57 12.86 8.47
N ALA A 63 10.11 13.89 7.81
CA ALA A 63 9.51 14.52 6.65
C ALA A 63 10.21 14.02 5.36
N TRP A 64 9.43 13.77 4.32
CA TRP A 64 9.86 13.25 3.04
C TRP A 64 9.33 14.09 1.90
N ALA A 65 10.19 14.54 1.01
CA ALA A 65 9.77 15.18 -0.22
C ALA A 65 9.26 14.13 -1.22
N VAL A 66 8.08 14.34 -1.77
CA VAL A 66 7.44 13.43 -2.72
C VAL A 66 7.87 13.74 -4.14
N GLY A 67 8.47 12.75 -4.81
CA GLY A 67 8.86 12.85 -6.22
C GLY A 67 7.65 12.79 -7.16
N ASN A 68 7.76 13.44 -8.33
CA ASN A 68 6.71 13.42 -9.34
C ASN A 68 6.77 12.13 -10.19
N THR A 69 6.51 10.98 -9.60
CA THR A 69 6.45 9.69 -10.29
C THR A 69 5.05 9.35 -10.81
N GLY A 70 4.03 9.99 -10.24
CA GLY A 70 2.63 9.74 -10.56
C GLY A 70 2.05 8.45 -9.96
N SER A 71 2.85 7.61 -9.30
CA SER A 71 2.39 6.30 -8.78
C SER A 71 1.29 6.41 -7.72
N MET A 72 1.25 7.52 -6.97
CA MET A 72 0.28 7.77 -5.90
C MET A 72 -0.82 8.76 -6.27
N LYS A 73 -0.99 9.07 -7.57
CA LYS A 73 -2.11 9.92 -8.03
C LYS A 73 -3.45 9.23 -7.77
N PRO A 74 -4.52 10.00 -7.43
CA PRO A 74 -4.57 11.47 -7.34
C PRO A 74 -4.11 12.05 -6.01
N LEU A 75 -3.84 11.24 -4.96
CA LEU A 75 -3.55 11.74 -3.61
C LEU A 75 -2.25 12.55 -3.56
N LEU A 76 -1.16 11.98 -4.08
CA LEU A 76 0.14 12.64 -4.17
C LEU A 76 0.50 12.84 -5.64
N GLN A 77 0.82 14.08 -5.99
CA GLN A 77 1.08 14.47 -7.38
C GLN A 77 2.56 14.78 -7.64
N GLY A 78 3.34 14.93 -6.57
CA GLY A 78 4.73 15.37 -6.57
C GLY A 78 4.88 16.82 -6.12
N GLY A 79 5.91 17.05 -5.32
CA GLY A 79 6.16 18.36 -4.68
C GLY A 79 5.51 18.54 -3.31
N GLU A 80 4.76 17.54 -2.84
CA GLU A 80 4.29 17.49 -1.45
C GLU A 80 5.42 17.05 -0.52
N TYR A 81 5.26 17.40 0.76
CA TYR A 81 6.06 16.87 1.87
C TYR A 81 5.17 16.02 2.75
N VAL A 82 5.55 14.76 2.96
CA VAL A 82 4.80 13.80 3.78
C VAL A 82 5.54 13.55 5.07
N VAL A 83 4.84 13.67 6.19
CA VAL A 83 5.34 13.33 7.51
C VAL A 83 4.96 11.90 7.85
N THR A 84 5.95 11.13 8.29
CA THR A 84 5.77 9.75 8.75
C THR A 84 6.16 9.60 10.22
N VAL A 85 5.54 8.64 10.88
CA VAL A 85 5.89 8.19 12.23
C VAL A 85 6.18 6.69 12.22
N ASP A 86 6.95 6.23 13.19
CA ASP A 86 7.21 4.79 13.36
C ASP A 86 6.00 4.12 14.02
N ARG A 87 5.31 3.25 13.26
CA ARG A 87 4.15 2.46 13.68
C ARG A 87 4.12 1.13 12.96
N PHE A 88 5.26 0.44 12.86
CA PHE A 88 5.35 -0.80 12.08
C PHE A 88 4.36 -1.87 12.55
N ASP A 89 4.18 -2.02 13.86
CA ASP A 89 3.28 -3.04 14.41
C ASP A 89 1.79 -2.69 14.28
N GLU A 90 1.49 -1.42 14.01
CA GLU A 90 0.12 -0.89 13.85
C GLU A 90 -0.27 -0.74 12.36
N ILE A 91 0.55 -1.23 11.42
CA ILE A 91 0.24 -1.10 10.01
C ILE A 91 -1.03 -1.86 9.67
N GLU A 92 -1.91 -1.19 8.94
CA GLU A 92 -3.15 -1.74 8.41
C GLU A 92 -3.21 -1.62 6.89
N VAL A 93 -4.01 -2.50 6.29
CA VAL A 93 -4.32 -2.41 4.85
C VAL A 93 -4.90 -1.04 4.52
N GLY A 94 -4.40 -0.44 3.46
CA GLY A 94 -4.83 0.87 2.99
C GLY A 94 -3.97 2.05 3.45
N GLN A 95 -3.14 1.89 4.48
CA GLN A 95 -2.22 2.93 4.92
C GLN A 95 -1.08 3.15 3.94
N ILE A 96 -0.51 4.35 3.94
CA ILE A 96 0.60 4.73 3.09
C ILE A 96 1.90 4.65 3.89
N LEU A 97 2.87 3.94 3.33
CA LEU A 97 4.17 3.71 3.95
C LEU A 97 5.29 4.30 3.11
N VAL A 98 6.34 4.74 3.79
CA VAL A 98 7.63 5.06 3.18
C VAL A 98 8.60 3.91 3.51
N TYR A 99 9.33 3.43 2.51
CA TYR A 99 10.22 2.28 2.66
C TYR A 99 11.35 2.28 1.63
N HIS A 100 12.40 1.51 1.89
CA HIS A 100 13.43 1.21 0.89
C HIS A 100 13.08 -0.05 0.10
N ALA A 101 13.07 0.05 -1.23
CA ALA A 101 13.04 -1.13 -2.09
C ALA A 101 14.46 -1.55 -2.48
N SER A 102 14.71 -2.85 -2.59
CA SER A 102 16.05 -3.39 -2.89
C SER A 102 16.61 -2.91 -4.22
N TYR A 103 15.76 -2.55 -5.17
CA TYR A 103 16.13 -2.08 -6.51
C TYR A 103 16.24 -0.54 -6.61
N ASN A 104 15.89 0.21 -5.57
CA ASN A 104 15.87 1.66 -5.60
C ASN A 104 16.66 2.24 -4.43
N LYS A 105 17.59 3.15 -4.74
CA LYS A 105 18.37 3.87 -3.71
C LYS A 105 17.53 4.90 -2.95
N ASN A 106 16.50 5.46 -3.60
CA ASN A 106 15.63 6.44 -2.99
C ASN A 106 14.44 5.76 -2.29
N PRO A 107 13.98 6.31 -1.17
CA PRO A 107 12.75 5.84 -0.53
C PRO A 107 11.56 5.89 -1.48
N ILE A 108 10.68 4.91 -1.33
CA ILE A 108 9.43 4.79 -2.09
C ILE A 108 8.27 5.05 -1.15
N ILE A 109 7.23 5.69 -1.65
CA ILE A 109 5.97 5.93 -0.96
C ILE A 109 4.84 5.23 -1.70
N HIS A 110 4.24 4.21 -1.07
CA HIS A 110 3.12 3.45 -1.64
C HIS A 110 2.14 3.02 -0.56
N ARG A 111 1.06 2.40 -0.96
CA ARG A 111 -0.03 1.93 -0.10
C ARG A 111 0.15 0.46 0.26
N ALA A 112 -0.06 0.12 1.54
CA ALA A 112 -0.12 -1.26 2.02
C ALA A 112 -1.38 -1.94 1.46
N ALA A 113 -1.20 -2.93 0.59
CA ALA A 113 -2.30 -3.62 -0.08
C ALA A 113 -2.70 -4.92 0.62
N LEU A 114 -1.73 -5.69 1.09
CA LEU A 114 -1.95 -6.99 1.74
C LEU A 114 -0.76 -7.30 2.65
N LYS A 115 -0.99 -8.01 3.75
CA LYS A 115 0.06 -8.62 4.57
C LYS A 115 0.11 -10.13 4.31
N ASP A 116 1.29 -10.65 4.03
CA ASP A 116 1.54 -12.10 3.94
C ASP A 116 2.71 -12.50 4.85
N LYS A 117 3.14 -13.77 4.79
CA LYS A 117 4.25 -14.29 5.60
C LYS A 117 5.62 -13.65 5.28
N HIS A 118 5.73 -12.95 4.17
CA HIS A 118 6.97 -12.28 3.73
C HIS A 118 6.98 -10.78 4.02
N GLY A 119 5.87 -10.23 4.55
CA GLY A 119 5.73 -8.81 4.86
C GLY A 119 4.55 -8.15 4.15
N TRP A 120 4.59 -6.83 4.04
CA TRP A 120 3.54 -6.05 3.41
C TRP A 120 3.75 -5.92 1.90
N LEU A 121 2.76 -6.34 1.13
CA LEU A 121 2.68 -6.07 -0.30
C LEU A 121 2.24 -4.64 -0.52
N MET A 122 2.98 -3.91 -1.36
CA MET A 122 2.73 -2.50 -1.63
C MET A 122 2.13 -2.29 -3.01
N SER A 123 1.35 -1.21 -3.17
CA SER A 123 0.74 -0.81 -4.44
C SER A 123 0.69 0.70 -4.57
N GLY A 124 1.02 1.22 -5.73
CA GLY A 124 0.74 2.60 -6.09
C GLY A 124 -0.76 2.80 -6.35
N ASP A 125 -1.29 3.97 -6.03
CA ASP A 125 -2.72 4.29 -6.23
C ASP A 125 -3.15 4.36 -7.70
N SER A 126 -2.22 4.74 -8.57
CA SER A 126 -2.42 4.76 -10.02
C SER A 126 -2.07 3.44 -10.71
N SER A 127 -1.40 2.53 -10.02
CA SER A 127 -1.02 1.22 -10.55
C SER A 127 -2.16 0.21 -10.34
N ARG A 128 -2.42 -0.60 -11.38
CA ARG A 128 -3.36 -1.73 -11.28
C ARG A 128 -2.71 -3.00 -10.73
N LEU A 129 -1.38 -3.02 -10.68
CA LEU A 129 -0.60 -4.18 -10.24
C LEU A 129 0.03 -3.87 -8.89
N SER A 130 -0.12 -4.80 -7.96
CA SER A 130 0.67 -4.80 -6.74
C SER A 130 2.14 -5.07 -7.10
N GLU A 131 3.05 -4.38 -6.43
CA GLU A 131 4.49 -4.62 -6.61
C GLU A 131 4.89 -5.93 -5.94
N SER A 132 4.67 -7.04 -6.65
CA SER A 132 4.89 -8.39 -6.11
C SER A 132 6.33 -8.68 -5.68
N TRP A 133 7.30 -7.93 -6.23
CA TRP A 133 8.73 -8.08 -5.95
C TRP A 133 9.23 -7.34 -4.71
N SER A 134 8.45 -6.39 -4.19
CA SER A 134 8.87 -5.60 -3.03
C SER A 134 7.94 -5.88 -1.85
N ARG A 135 8.52 -6.36 -0.76
CA ARG A 135 7.84 -6.52 0.52
C ARG A 135 8.40 -5.51 1.52
N VAL A 136 7.51 -4.89 2.28
CA VAL A 136 7.92 -4.07 3.42
C VAL A 136 7.96 -4.95 4.66
N THR A 137 9.15 -4.98 5.25
CA THR A 137 9.46 -5.64 6.52
C THR A 137 10.01 -4.60 7.48
N ILE A 138 10.29 -4.98 8.72
CA ILE A 138 10.90 -4.08 9.71
C ILE A 138 12.25 -3.54 9.23
N ASP A 139 13.00 -4.31 8.43
CA ASP A 139 14.35 -3.96 8.00
C ASP A 139 14.39 -2.82 6.95
N ASN A 140 13.32 -2.66 6.17
CA ASN A 140 13.28 -1.67 5.10
C ASN A 140 12.16 -0.63 5.26
N TYR A 141 11.38 -0.70 6.33
CA TYR A 141 10.35 0.26 6.69
C TYR A 141 10.97 1.56 7.21
N LEU A 142 10.43 2.70 6.78
CA LEU A 142 10.90 4.04 7.18
C LEU A 142 9.83 4.87 7.88
N GLY A 143 8.56 4.46 7.80
CA GLY A 143 7.48 5.12 8.52
C GLY A 143 6.12 5.02 7.84
N THR A 144 5.07 5.21 8.62
CA THR A 144 3.67 5.32 8.18
C THR A 144 3.29 6.79 8.05
N ALA A 145 2.74 7.16 6.90
CA ALA A 145 2.32 8.53 6.60
C ALA A 145 1.11 8.94 7.46
N VAL A 146 1.19 10.13 8.08
CA VAL A 146 0.15 10.65 8.99
C VAL A 146 -0.38 12.01 8.57
N VAL A 147 0.41 12.82 7.88
CA VAL A 147 0.01 14.14 7.39
C VAL A 147 0.89 14.56 6.21
N GLY A 148 0.36 15.35 5.31
CA GLY A 148 1.08 15.95 4.20
C GLY A 148 0.91 17.45 4.13
N TYR A 149 1.86 18.10 3.48
CA TYR A 149 1.85 19.54 3.19
C TYR A 149 2.27 19.76 1.74
N ARG A 150 1.62 20.70 1.06
CA ARG A 150 2.00 21.11 -0.29
C ARG A 150 1.93 22.63 -0.44
N LYS A 151 2.71 23.16 -1.36
CA LYS A 151 2.54 24.56 -1.74
C LYS A 151 1.20 24.73 -2.44
N PRO A 152 0.44 25.81 -2.15
CA PRO A 152 -0.75 26.12 -2.91
C PRO A 152 -0.41 26.16 -4.40
N LEU A 153 -1.27 25.58 -5.22
CA LEU A 153 -1.14 25.75 -6.66
C LEU A 153 -1.30 27.26 -6.94
N GLU A 154 -0.27 27.89 -7.46
CA GLU A 154 -0.42 29.24 -8.00
C GLU A 154 -1.48 29.13 -9.09
N ASN A 155 -2.67 29.70 -8.83
CA ASN A 155 -3.75 29.76 -9.80
C ASN A 155 -3.14 30.34 -11.08
N GLY A 156 -3.10 29.53 -12.13
CA GLY A 156 -2.38 29.81 -13.35
C GLY A 156 -2.67 31.20 -13.89
N LYS A 157 -1.58 31.97 -14.09
CA LYS A 157 -1.57 33.10 -15.01
C LYS A 157 -1.54 32.58 -16.43
#